data_22e6bd7b23c577eaa8fa4165451015bd
#
_entry.id   22e6bd7b23c577eaa8fa4165451015bd
#
_cell.length_a   1.000
_cell.length_b   1.000
_cell.length_c   1.000
_cell.angle_alpha   90.00
_cell.angle_beta   90.00
_cell.angle_gamma   90.00
#
_symmetry.space_group_name_H-M   'P 1'
#
loop_
_entity.id
_entity.type
_entity.pdbx_description
1 polymer ?
#
loop_
_entity_poly.entity_id
_entity_poly.type
_entity_poly.pdbx_seq_one_letter_code
_entity_poly.pdbx_strand_id
1 'polypeptide(L)'
;MNIKFHLTTGFLLPIGAAGGLLAETVGLPMPWMLGSLLFVALAVSLRKSNLPENYEFPANFRKFFMAFIGIMIGSQVNWALINQAPQMLPSLIAISFFVVLAHASNFFIFYKIGHYDKSTAFFCGAPGGLMESISMGEEAGCDIRVLTVQQFLRIILVIILVPIFMSIWIGEPVGSASGIKLPEVTTKLALPSNYALVLLLAVLGLYVGPKLRLPAGHLMGPLLLTAVVNLTGIGPIYLPDFMLVISQIV
;
A
#
# COMPACT_ATOMS: atom_id res chain seq x y z
N MET A 1 -21.47 -9.35 -15.63
CA MET A 1 -20.71 -9.24 -14.35
C MET A 1 -21.07 -10.46 -13.51
N ASN A 2 -20.12 -11.36 -13.25
CA ASN A 2 -20.42 -12.69 -12.68
C ASN A 2 -20.80 -12.61 -11.20
N ILE A 3 -22.03 -12.99 -10.85
CA ILE A 3 -22.53 -13.08 -9.46
C ILE A 3 -21.55 -13.88 -8.57
N LYS A 4 -20.89 -14.90 -9.12
CA LYS A 4 -19.88 -15.70 -8.42
C LYS A 4 -18.68 -14.86 -7.93
N PHE A 5 -18.25 -13.84 -8.70
CA PHE A 5 -17.12 -12.97 -8.28
C PHE A 5 -17.50 -12.09 -7.09
N HIS A 6 -18.71 -11.54 -7.09
CA HIS A 6 -19.20 -10.74 -5.95
C HIS A 6 -19.39 -11.58 -4.69
N LEU A 7 -19.88 -12.81 -4.83
CA LEU A 7 -19.98 -13.75 -3.72
C LEU A 7 -18.62 -14.13 -3.16
N THR A 8 -17.62 -14.35 -4.04
CA THR A 8 -16.25 -14.63 -3.61
C THR A 8 -15.64 -13.43 -2.87
N THR A 9 -15.79 -12.21 -3.39
CA THR A 9 -15.35 -10.99 -2.70
C THR A 9 -16.03 -10.84 -1.34
N GLY A 10 -17.38 -11.04 -1.30
CA GLY A 10 -18.17 -10.99 -0.08
C GLY A 10 -17.80 -12.07 0.95
N PHE A 11 -17.21 -13.17 0.52
CA PHE A 11 -16.68 -14.22 1.39
C PHE A 11 -15.26 -13.91 1.89
N LEU A 12 -14.39 -13.36 1.04
CA LEU A 12 -12.99 -13.07 1.39
C LEU A 12 -12.86 -11.88 2.35
N LEU A 13 -13.70 -10.85 2.22
CA LEU A 13 -13.64 -9.68 3.09
C LEU A 13 -13.89 -10.01 4.58
N PRO A 14 -14.91 -10.77 4.99
CA PRO A 14 -15.08 -11.19 6.39
C PRO A 14 -13.90 -12.04 6.90
N ILE A 15 -13.31 -12.89 6.06
CA ILE A 15 -12.13 -13.67 6.43
C ILE A 15 -10.94 -12.75 6.69
N GLY A 16 -10.73 -11.75 5.82
CA GLY A 16 -9.71 -10.72 6.04
C GLY A 16 -9.95 -9.94 7.33
N ALA A 17 -11.19 -9.54 7.59
CA ALA A 17 -11.55 -8.85 8.82
C ALA A 17 -11.31 -9.72 10.08
N ALA A 18 -11.69 -10.99 10.04
CA ALA A 18 -11.43 -11.94 11.13
C ALA A 18 -9.92 -12.12 11.36
N GLY A 19 -9.13 -12.20 10.28
CA GLY A 19 -7.68 -12.26 10.36
C GLY A 19 -7.08 -11.00 10.98
N GLY A 20 -7.58 -9.82 10.63
CA GLY A 20 -7.17 -8.54 11.22
C GLY A 20 -7.45 -8.48 12.72
N LEU A 21 -8.66 -8.87 13.15
CA LEU A 21 -9.04 -8.94 14.56
C LEU A 21 -8.14 -9.89 15.36
N LEU A 22 -7.88 -11.08 14.84
CA LEU A 22 -6.98 -12.04 15.49
C LEU A 22 -5.55 -11.53 15.58
N ALA A 23 -5.05 -10.89 14.52
CA ALA A 23 -3.73 -10.28 14.52
C ALA A 23 -3.62 -9.14 15.55
N GLU A 24 -4.68 -8.37 15.73
CA GLU A 24 -4.74 -7.31 16.74
C GLU A 24 -4.70 -7.88 18.17
N THR A 25 -5.43 -8.97 18.45
CA THR A 25 -5.39 -9.61 19.77
C THR A 25 -4.03 -10.20 20.12
N VAL A 26 -3.24 -10.61 19.13
CA VAL A 26 -1.88 -11.14 19.29
C VAL A 26 -0.83 -10.01 19.33
N GLY A 27 -1.22 -8.77 19.07
CA GLY A 27 -0.30 -7.62 19.06
C GLY A 27 0.65 -7.58 17.87
N LEU A 28 0.22 -8.11 16.71
CA LEU A 28 1.02 -8.04 15.49
C LEU A 28 1.13 -6.58 14.98
N PRO A 29 2.27 -6.20 14.42
CA PRO A 29 2.38 -4.91 13.75
C PRO A 29 1.44 -4.87 12.54
N MET A 30 0.83 -3.70 12.29
CA MET A 30 -0.13 -3.52 11.18
C MET A 30 -1.21 -4.64 11.12
N PRO A 31 -1.94 -4.89 12.21
CA PRO A 31 -2.72 -6.11 12.39
C PRO A 31 -3.76 -6.31 11.29
N TRP A 32 -4.45 -5.27 10.88
CA TRP A 32 -5.49 -5.34 9.86
C TRP A 32 -4.95 -5.69 8.48
N MET A 33 -3.75 -5.21 8.14
CA MET A 33 -3.11 -5.51 6.86
C MET A 33 -2.47 -6.92 6.86
N LEU A 34 -1.64 -7.22 7.87
CA LEU A 34 -0.96 -8.51 7.95
C LEU A 34 -1.94 -9.66 8.23
N GLY A 35 -2.89 -9.44 9.14
CA GLY A 35 -3.90 -10.42 9.48
C GLY A 35 -4.80 -10.75 8.30
N SER A 36 -5.31 -9.73 7.59
CA SER A 36 -6.12 -9.96 6.40
C SER A 36 -5.34 -10.68 5.30
N LEU A 37 -4.09 -10.26 5.03
CA LEU A 37 -3.23 -10.89 4.04
C LEU A 37 -3.02 -12.38 4.33
N LEU A 38 -2.64 -12.73 5.57
CA LEU A 38 -2.35 -14.11 5.96
C LEU A 38 -3.59 -15.00 5.92
N PHE A 39 -4.71 -14.50 6.47
CA PHE A 39 -5.95 -15.30 6.53
C PHE A 39 -6.59 -15.47 5.16
N VAL A 40 -6.59 -14.44 4.32
CA VAL A 40 -7.10 -14.56 2.95
C VAL A 40 -6.19 -15.46 2.12
N ALA A 41 -4.86 -15.33 2.22
CA ALA A 41 -3.93 -16.22 1.53
C ALA A 41 -4.12 -17.69 1.94
N LEU A 42 -4.31 -17.96 3.24
CA LEU A 42 -4.60 -19.28 3.76
C LEU A 42 -5.95 -19.82 3.24
N ALA A 43 -7.00 -19.01 3.29
CA ALA A 43 -8.33 -19.40 2.82
C ALA A 43 -8.33 -19.70 1.32
N VAL A 44 -7.65 -18.90 0.51
CA VAL A 44 -7.49 -19.13 -0.93
C VAL A 44 -6.68 -20.39 -1.20
N SER A 45 -5.61 -20.63 -0.45
CA SER A 45 -4.77 -21.84 -0.59
C SER A 45 -5.56 -23.10 -0.25
N LEU A 46 -6.36 -23.10 0.82
CA LEU A 46 -7.16 -24.25 1.26
C LEU A 46 -8.38 -24.52 0.36
N ARG A 47 -8.93 -23.48 -0.28
CA ARG A 47 -10.15 -23.57 -1.11
C ARG A 47 -9.91 -23.34 -2.60
N LYS A 48 -8.70 -23.59 -3.09
CA LYS A 48 -8.32 -23.34 -4.49
C LYS A 48 -9.28 -23.99 -5.50
N SER A 49 -9.84 -25.15 -5.21
CA SER A 49 -10.80 -25.85 -6.08
C SER A 49 -12.18 -25.19 -6.17
N ASN A 50 -12.54 -24.34 -5.21
CA ASN A 50 -13.88 -23.73 -5.12
C ASN A 50 -13.87 -22.26 -5.57
N LEU A 51 -12.71 -21.71 -5.89
CA LEU A 51 -12.61 -20.34 -6.40
C LEU A 51 -12.89 -20.33 -7.91
N PRO A 52 -13.57 -19.29 -8.41
CA PRO A 52 -13.73 -19.13 -9.85
C PRO A 52 -12.38 -19.06 -10.55
N GLU A 53 -12.25 -19.75 -11.68
CA GLU A 53 -11.10 -19.59 -12.56
C GLU A 53 -10.97 -18.11 -12.97
N ASN A 54 -9.76 -17.57 -12.88
CA ASN A 54 -9.45 -16.15 -13.16
C ASN A 54 -10.20 -15.15 -12.28
N TYR A 55 -10.41 -15.48 -10.99
CA TYR A 55 -10.95 -14.50 -10.05
C TYR A 55 -9.99 -13.32 -9.87
N GLU A 56 -10.50 -12.14 -10.14
CA GLU A 56 -9.83 -10.87 -9.85
C GLU A 56 -10.65 -10.05 -8.87
N PHE A 57 -9.97 -9.46 -7.89
CA PHE A 57 -10.63 -8.56 -6.95
C PHE A 57 -11.14 -7.31 -7.67
N PRO A 58 -12.37 -6.83 -7.40
CA PRO A 58 -12.97 -5.70 -8.13
C PRO A 58 -12.09 -4.45 -8.10
N ALA A 59 -11.53 -4.09 -9.27
CA ALA A 59 -10.56 -3.01 -9.38
C ALA A 59 -11.11 -1.64 -8.92
N ASN A 60 -12.40 -1.36 -9.20
CA ASN A 60 -13.02 -0.09 -8.78
C ASN A 60 -13.16 0.00 -7.26
N PHE A 61 -13.44 -1.13 -6.60
CA PHE A 61 -13.52 -1.21 -5.14
C PHE A 61 -12.15 -0.89 -4.53
N ARG A 62 -11.10 -1.57 -5.01
CA ARG A 62 -9.72 -1.30 -4.57
C ARG A 62 -9.30 0.16 -4.78
N LYS A 63 -9.58 0.74 -5.96
CA LYS A 63 -9.25 2.15 -6.26
C LYS A 63 -9.91 3.12 -5.28
N PHE A 64 -11.15 2.85 -4.92
CA PHE A 64 -11.89 3.67 -3.97
C PHE A 64 -11.23 3.69 -2.59
N PHE A 65 -10.83 2.52 -2.07
CA PHE A 65 -10.14 2.45 -0.78
C PHE A 65 -8.72 2.99 -0.84
N MET A 66 -8.01 2.83 -1.95
CA MET A 66 -6.71 3.49 -2.17
C MET A 66 -6.83 5.03 -2.08
N ALA A 67 -7.94 5.60 -2.50
CA ALA A 67 -8.16 7.04 -2.38
C ALA A 67 -8.23 7.48 -0.91
N PHE A 68 -8.86 6.72 -0.02
CA PHE A 68 -8.88 7.04 1.41
C PHE A 68 -7.50 6.98 2.04
N ILE A 69 -6.66 6.01 1.67
CA ILE A 69 -5.27 5.95 2.10
C ILE A 69 -4.52 7.20 1.61
N GLY A 70 -4.74 7.60 0.36
CA GLY A 70 -4.18 8.84 -0.19
C GLY A 70 -4.61 10.08 0.60
N ILE A 71 -5.91 10.21 0.93
CA ILE A 71 -6.43 11.32 1.73
C ILE A 71 -5.82 11.32 3.13
N MET A 72 -5.71 10.15 3.77
CA MET A 72 -5.08 10.02 5.07
C MET A 72 -3.65 10.56 5.06
N ILE A 73 -2.84 10.12 4.09
CA ILE A 73 -1.45 10.58 3.97
C ILE A 73 -1.41 12.09 3.66
N GLY A 74 -2.26 12.57 2.75
CA GLY A 74 -2.34 13.98 2.38
C GLY A 74 -2.77 14.89 3.54
N SER A 75 -3.63 14.40 4.44
CA SER A 75 -4.06 15.16 5.62
C SER A 75 -2.95 15.37 6.66
N GLN A 76 -1.87 14.60 6.60
CA GLN A 76 -0.70 14.78 7.48
C GLN A 76 0.23 15.91 6.98
N VAL A 77 0.10 16.32 5.72
CA VAL A 77 0.93 17.38 5.14
C VAL A 77 0.50 18.73 5.71
N ASN A 78 1.37 19.37 6.45
CA ASN A 78 1.15 20.69 7.06
C ASN A 78 2.37 21.60 6.86
N TRP A 79 2.25 22.88 7.16
CA TRP A 79 3.35 23.83 7.04
C TRP A 79 4.55 23.50 7.92
N ALA A 80 4.34 22.89 9.09
CA ALA A 80 5.43 22.47 9.94
C ALA A 80 6.29 21.39 9.27
N LEU A 81 5.64 20.41 8.60
CA LEU A 81 6.34 19.38 7.83
C LEU A 81 7.13 19.99 6.65
N ILE A 82 6.53 20.94 5.93
CA ILE A 82 7.19 21.63 4.81
C ILE A 82 8.42 22.40 5.31
N ASN A 83 8.32 23.09 6.43
CA ASN A 83 9.43 23.83 7.02
C ASN A 83 10.56 22.92 7.51
N GLN A 84 10.27 21.65 7.82
CA GLN A 84 11.27 20.64 8.16
C GLN A 84 11.89 19.97 6.93
N ALA A 85 11.33 20.16 5.72
CA ALA A 85 11.82 19.51 4.50
C ALA A 85 13.32 19.71 4.23
N PRO A 86 13.93 20.89 4.45
CA PRO A 86 15.38 21.05 4.28
C PRO A 86 16.21 20.14 5.19
N GLN A 87 15.72 19.85 6.42
CA GLN A 87 16.39 18.97 7.36
C GLN A 87 16.29 17.49 6.94
N MET A 88 15.31 17.16 6.10
CA MET A 88 15.13 15.80 5.56
C MET A 88 15.98 15.53 4.31
N LEU A 89 16.56 16.55 3.68
CA LEU A 89 17.36 16.41 2.47
C LEU A 89 18.53 15.40 2.61
N PRO A 90 19.31 15.40 3.69
CA PRO A 90 20.38 14.41 3.85
C PRO A 90 19.85 12.97 3.86
N SER A 91 18.70 12.75 4.51
CA SER A 91 18.04 11.43 4.55
C SER A 91 17.51 11.02 3.18
N LEU A 92 16.96 11.96 2.41
CA LEU A 92 16.48 11.69 1.04
C LEU A 92 17.65 11.32 0.11
N ILE A 93 18.78 12.01 0.23
CA ILE A 93 20.00 11.69 -0.53
C ILE A 93 20.51 10.30 -0.12
N ALA A 94 20.58 10.03 1.19
CA ALA A 94 21.03 8.74 1.71
C ALA A 94 20.14 7.59 1.23
N ILE A 95 18.82 7.77 1.25
CA ILE A 95 17.86 6.76 0.73
C ILE A 95 18.05 6.55 -0.78
N SER A 96 18.23 7.62 -1.55
CA SER A 96 18.47 7.52 -2.99
C SER A 96 19.73 6.72 -3.31
N PHE A 97 20.81 6.99 -2.58
CA PHE A 97 22.07 6.24 -2.70
C PHE A 97 21.89 4.77 -2.26
N PHE A 98 21.17 4.55 -1.16
CA PHE A 98 20.86 3.20 -0.68
C PHE A 98 20.08 2.39 -1.72
N VAL A 99 19.09 2.99 -2.38
CA VAL A 99 18.29 2.31 -3.43
C VAL A 99 19.17 1.85 -4.58
N VAL A 100 20.12 2.68 -5.02
CA VAL A 100 21.06 2.32 -6.09
C VAL A 100 21.98 1.17 -5.65
N LEU A 101 22.51 1.24 -4.43
CA LEU A 101 23.34 0.17 -3.87
C LEU A 101 22.58 -1.14 -3.70
N ALA A 102 21.36 -1.08 -3.19
CA ALA A 102 20.51 -2.23 -3.02
C ALA A 102 20.18 -2.90 -4.35
N HIS A 103 19.85 -2.10 -5.38
CA HIS A 103 19.62 -2.61 -6.73
C HIS A 103 20.87 -3.28 -7.31
N ALA A 104 22.03 -2.63 -7.21
CA ALA A 104 23.28 -3.19 -7.69
C ALA A 104 23.64 -4.50 -6.97
N SER A 105 23.43 -4.55 -5.64
CA SER A 105 23.67 -5.76 -4.84
C SER A 105 22.72 -6.90 -5.24
N ASN A 106 21.43 -6.61 -5.38
CA ASN A 106 20.45 -7.60 -5.83
C ASN A 106 20.76 -8.11 -7.25
N PHE A 107 21.08 -7.20 -8.18
CA PHE A 107 21.51 -7.57 -9.52
C PHE A 107 22.69 -8.55 -9.48
N PHE A 108 23.72 -8.22 -8.67
CA PHE A 108 24.90 -9.07 -8.53
C PHE A 108 24.55 -10.45 -7.96
N ILE A 109 23.71 -10.52 -6.94
CA ILE A 109 23.22 -11.78 -6.34
C ILE A 109 22.49 -12.62 -7.38
N PHE A 110 21.50 -12.06 -8.07
CA PHE A 110 20.73 -12.79 -9.07
C PHE A 110 21.56 -13.21 -10.27
N TYR A 111 22.47 -12.36 -10.73
CA TYR A 111 23.35 -12.67 -11.88
C TYR A 111 24.44 -13.68 -11.55
N LYS A 112 25.15 -13.49 -10.42
CA LYS A 112 26.33 -14.33 -10.08
C LYS A 112 25.97 -15.59 -9.27
N ILE A 113 25.06 -15.48 -8.33
CA ILE A 113 24.69 -16.56 -7.43
C ILE A 113 23.44 -17.29 -7.96
N GLY A 114 22.45 -16.54 -8.43
CA GLY A 114 21.21 -17.09 -9.00
C GLY A 114 21.38 -17.61 -10.43
N HIS A 115 22.48 -17.29 -11.11
CA HIS A 115 22.76 -17.66 -12.51
C HIS A 115 21.67 -17.24 -13.50
N TYR A 116 20.95 -16.13 -13.20
CA TYR A 116 19.99 -15.57 -14.14
C TYR A 116 20.72 -14.83 -15.25
N ASP A 117 20.09 -14.73 -16.43
CA ASP A 117 20.58 -13.85 -17.49
C ASP A 117 20.57 -12.39 -17.03
N LYS A 118 21.34 -11.54 -17.72
CA LYS A 118 21.54 -10.13 -17.31
C LYS A 118 20.23 -9.35 -17.21
N SER A 119 19.34 -9.50 -18.20
CA SER A 119 18.07 -8.80 -18.24
C SER A 119 17.18 -9.24 -17.07
N THR A 120 16.99 -10.56 -16.89
CA THR A 120 16.19 -11.11 -15.79
C THR A 120 16.76 -10.72 -14.42
N ALA A 121 18.08 -10.81 -14.22
CA ALA A 121 18.73 -10.40 -12.98
C ALA A 121 18.52 -8.91 -12.67
N PHE A 122 18.58 -8.04 -13.68
CA PHE A 122 18.39 -6.60 -13.52
C PHE A 122 16.96 -6.29 -13.08
N PHE A 123 15.96 -6.78 -13.79
CA PHE A 123 14.56 -6.49 -13.48
C PHE A 123 14.05 -7.23 -12.22
N CYS A 124 14.57 -8.42 -11.89
CA CYS A 124 14.31 -9.08 -10.61
C CYS A 124 14.84 -8.28 -9.42
N GLY A 125 15.99 -7.62 -9.59
CA GLY A 125 16.60 -6.77 -8.56
C GLY A 125 15.98 -5.38 -8.43
N ALA A 126 15.14 -4.95 -9.37
CA ALA A 126 14.62 -3.59 -9.42
C ALA A 126 13.71 -3.28 -8.22
N PRO A 127 13.98 -2.23 -7.44
CA PRO A 127 13.22 -1.88 -6.23
C PRO A 127 11.97 -1.06 -6.54
N GLY A 128 11.34 -1.22 -7.67
CA GLY A 128 10.27 -0.36 -8.14
C GLY A 128 8.98 -1.07 -8.47
N GLY A 129 8.10 -0.37 -9.16
CA GLY A 129 6.78 -0.79 -9.56
C GLY A 129 6.73 -2.18 -10.19
N LEU A 130 5.84 -3.02 -9.67
CA LEU A 130 5.67 -4.41 -10.11
C LEU A 130 5.34 -4.48 -11.60
N MET A 131 4.33 -3.73 -12.01
CA MET A 131 3.81 -3.78 -13.38
C MET A 131 4.81 -3.19 -14.37
N GLU A 132 5.46 -2.11 -13.99
CA GLU A 132 6.50 -1.47 -14.79
C GLU A 132 7.71 -2.39 -14.98
N SER A 133 8.14 -3.06 -13.91
CA SER A 133 9.25 -4.02 -14.00
C SER A 133 8.92 -5.21 -14.89
N ILE A 134 7.67 -5.72 -14.82
CA ILE A 134 7.22 -6.83 -15.67
C ILE A 134 7.13 -6.37 -17.13
N SER A 135 6.49 -5.24 -17.41
CA SER A 135 6.32 -4.73 -18.77
C SER A 135 7.66 -4.44 -19.46
N MET A 136 8.54 -3.72 -18.77
CA MET A 136 9.89 -3.42 -19.30
C MET A 136 10.76 -4.69 -19.39
N GLY A 137 10.59 -5.62 -18.47
CA GLY A 137 11.29 -6.91 -18.49
C GLY A 137 10.87 -7.77 -19.67
N GLU A 138 9.57 -7.77 -20.01
CA GLU A 138 9.05 -8.45 -21.20
C GLU A 138 9.65 -7.88 -22.48
N GLU A 139 9.69 -6.55 -22.61
CA GLU A 139 10.33 -5.88 -23.75
C GLU A 139 11.83 -6.17 -23.82
N ALA A 140 12.49 -6.37 -22.69
CA ALA A 140 13.92 -6.69 -22.60
C ALA A 140 14.23 -8.19 -22.76
N GLY A 141 13.22 -9.04 -23.02
CA GLY A 141 13.39 -10.48 -23.21
C GLY A 141 13.70 -11.27 -21.95
N CYS A 142 13.23 -10.82 -20.78
CA CYS A 142 13.41 -11.51 -19.51
C CYS A 142 12.55 -12.78 -19.42
N ASP A 143 12.95 -13.72 -18.57
CA ASP A 143 12.05 -14.77 -18.12
C ASP A 143 10.95 -14.19 -17.23
N ILE A 144 9.78 -13.91 -17.85
CA ILE A 144 8.64 -13.28 -17.20
C ILE A 144 8.10 -14.10 -16.03
N ARG A 145 8.20 -15.41 -16.08
CA ARG A 145 7.76 -16.31 -15.00
C ARG A 145 8.62 -16.10 -13.75
N VAL A 146 9.93 -16.14 -13.93
CA VAL A 146 10.90 -15.91 -12.84
C VAL A 146 10.75 -14.49 -12.30
N LEU A 147 10.71 -13.49 -13.19
CA LEU A 147 10.56 -12.09 -12.83
C LEU A 147 9.29 -11.85 -11.99
N THR A 148 8.15 -12.36 -12.46
CA THR A 148 6.87 -12.20 -11.75
C THR A 148 6.91 -12.82 -10.36
N VAL A 149 7.36 -14.07 -10.25
CA VAL A 149 7.46 -14.76 -8.95
C VAL A 149 8.38 -14.01 -7.99
N GLN A 150 9.54 -13.57 -8.48
CA GLN A 150 10.52 -12.84 -7.68
C GLN A 150 9.99 -11.50 -7.17
N GLN A 151 9.29 -10.74 -8.01
CA GLN A 151 8.69 -9.48 -7.64
C GLN A 151 7.59 -9.65 -6.59
N PHE A 152 6.71 -10.65 -6.75
CA PHE A 152 5.68 -10.96 -5.76
C PHE A 152 6.27 -11.44 -4.45
N LEU A 153 7.25 -12.35 -4.49
CA LEU A 153 7.93 -12.85 -3.29
C LEU A 153 8.58 -11.71 -2.49
N ARG A 154 9.25 -10.79 -3.17
CA ARG A 154 9.83 -9.60 -2.54
C ARG A 154 8.78 -8.78 -1.81
N ILE A 155 7.65 -8.49 -2.46
CA ILE A 155 6.58 -7.67 -1.87
C ILE A 155 6.03 -8.36 -0.62
N ILE A 156 5.74 -9.66 -0.69
CA ILE A 156 5.23 -10.44 0.45
C ILE A 156 6.23 -10.44 1.60
N LEU A 157 7.51 -10.71 1.31
CA LEU A 157 8.55 -10.73 2.34
C LEU A 157 8.74 -9.35 3.00
N VAL A 158 8.77 -8.28 2.21
CA VAL A 158 8.93 -6.92 2.76
C VAL A 158 7.73 -6.54 3.63
N ILE A 159 6.50 -6.78 3.17
CA ILE A 159 5.29 -6.47 3.92
C ILE A 159 5.24 -7.22 5.25
N ILE A 160 5.71 -8.47 5.30
CA ILE A 160 5.67 -9.30 6.51
C ILE A 160 6.88 -9.02 7.40
N LEU A 161 8.10 -9.09 6.85
CA LEU A 161 9.32 -9.09 7.66
C LEU A 161 9.69 -7.71 8.20
N VAL A 162 9.51 -6.65 7.41
CA VAL A 162 9.94 -5.30 7.83
C VAL A 162 9.16 -4.80 9.04
N PRO A 163 7.81 -4.86 9.10
CA PRO A 163 7.09 -4.44 10.29
C PRO A 163 7.42 -5.29 11.53
N ILE A 164 7.58 -6.60 11.37
CA ILE A 164 7.94 -7.50 12.46
C ILE A 164 9.33 -7.16 13.01
N PHE A 165 10.33 -7.03 12.12
CA PHE A 165 11.69 -6.68 12.51
C PHE A 165 11.75 -5.32 13.21
N MET A 166 11.07 -4.31 12.66
CA MET A 166 11.02 -2.97 13.25
C MET A 166 10.32 -2.97 14.61
N SER A 167 9.25 -3.76 14.78
CA SER A 167 8.56 -3.88 16.07
C SER A 167 9.45 -4.52 17.13
N ILE A 168 10.23 -5.54 16.77
CA ILE A 168 11.21 -6.16 17.67
C ILE A 168 12.32 -5.17 18.03
N TRP A 169 12.79 -4.38 17.05
CA TRP A 169 13.87 -3.41 17.24
C TRP A 169 13.45 -2.26 18.15
N ILE A 170 12.24 -1.73 17.99
CA ILE A 170 11.71 -0.58 18.72
C ILE A 170 11.13 -1.02 20.08
N GLY A 171 10.72 -2.29 20.20
CA GLY A 171 10.05 -2.84 21.39
C GLY A 171 8.56 -2.56 21.48
N GLU A 172 7.98 -1.94 20.44
CA GLU A 172 6.56 -1.62 20.32
C GLU A 172 6.03 -1.99 18.94
N PRO A 173 4.74 -2.39 18.81
CA PRO A 173 4.15 -2.65 17.50
C PRO A 173 4.21 -1.40 16.61
N VAL A 174 4.87 -1.51 15.45
CA VAL A 174 4.93 -0.43 14.46
C VAL A 174 3.90 -0.67 13.36
N GLY A 175 3.36 0.42 12.82
CA GLY A 175 2.48 0.33 11.67
C GLY A 175 1.45 1.44 11.58
N SER A 176 0.75 1.49 10.46
CA SER A 176 -0.12 2.61 10.08
C SER A 176 -1.28 2.90 11.03
N ALA A 177 -1.77 1.91 11.77
CA ALA A 177 -2.89 2.10 12.69
C ALA A 177 -2.46 2.32 14.16
N SER A 178 -1.31 1.78 14.57
CA SER A 178 -0.83 1.89 15.95
C SER A 178 0.11 3.08 16.19
N GLY A 179 0.74 3.60 15.14
CA GLY A 179 1.71 4.70 15.25
C GLY A 179 1.19 6.07 14.83
N ILE A 180 0.16 6.12 14.00
CA ILE A 180 -0.57 7.35 13.71
C ILE A 180 -1.72 7.44 14.73
N LYS A 181 -1.40 7.77 15.97
CA LYS A 181 -2.37 8.49 16.78
C LYS A 181 -2.59 9.78 16.01
N LEU A 182 -3.63 9.81 15.19
CA LEU A 182 -4.23 11.08 14.81
C LEU A 182 -4.30 11.87 16.10
N PRO A 183 -3.79 13.12 16.17
CA PRO A 183 -3.86 13.91 17.40
C PRO A 183 -5.26 13.70 17.94
N GLU A 184 -5.39 13.38 19.25
CA GLU A 184 -6.67 13.12 19.89
C GLU A 184 -7.66 14.17 19.42
N VAL A 185 -8.27 13.87 18.31
CA VAL A 185 -9.41 14.62 17.87
C VAL A 185 -10.47 14.16 18.83
N THR A 186 -10.56 14.95 19.93
CA THR A 186 -11.80 14.99 20.69
C THR A 186 -12.90 14.60 19.73
N THR A 187 -13.67 13.63 20.07
CA THR A 187 -14.90 13.11 19.44
C THR A 187 -15.92 14.24 19.15
N LYS A 188 -15.48 15.32 18.52
CA LYS A 188 -16.33 16.23 17.79
C LYS A 188 -16.73 15.43 16.58
N LEU A 189 -17.97 14.91 16.64
CA LEU A 189 -18.68 14.34 15.49
C LEU A 189 -18.23 15.10 14.27
N ALA A 190 -17.53 14.42 13.36
CA ALA A 190 -17.08 15.06 12.13
C ALA A 190 -18.32 15.64 11.48
N LEU A 191 -18.36 16.96 11.33
CA LEU A 191 -19.48 17.65 10.74
C LEU A 191 -19.82 17.00 9.41
N PRO A 192 -21.08 16.89 9.01
CA PRO A 192 -21.46 16.34 7.70
C PRO A 192 -20.68 16.94 6.53
N SER A 193 -20.27 18.20 6.66
CA SER A 193 -19.38 18.91 5.72
C SER A 193 -18.01 18.26 5.53
N ASN A 194 -17.45 17.64 6.58
CA ASN A 194 -16.16 16.95 6.46
C ASN A 194 -16.27 15.66 5.63
N TYR A 195 -17.35 14.89 5.80
CA TYR A 195 -17.57 13.71 4.98
C TYR A 195 -17.79 14.04 3.50
N ALA A 196 -18.53 15.15 3.24
CA ALA A 196 -18.73 15.65 1.89
C ALA A 196 -17.39 16.08 1.26
N LEU A 197 -16.53 16.76 2.02
CA LEU A 197 -15.19 17.16 1.57
C LEU A 197 -14.30 15.95 1.28
N VAL A 198 -14.27 14.95 2.18
CA VAL A 198 -13.52 13.71 1.99
C VAL A 198 -13.98 12.97 0.72
N LEU A 199 -15.30 12.86 0.53
CA LEU A 199 -15.84 12.21 -0.67
C LEU A 199 -15.49 12.99 -1.95
N LEU A 200 -15.60 14.31 -1.90
CA LEU A 200 -15.20 15.19 -3.01
C LEU A 200 -13.74 15.02 -3.37
N LEU A 201 -12.84 15.03 -2.37
CA LEU A 201 -11.41 14.82 -2.57
C LEU A 201 -11.09 13.42 -3.10
N ALA A 202 -11.81 12.39 -2.64
CA ALA A 202 -11.66 11.03 -3.17
C ALA A 202 -12.03 10.99 -4.65
N VAL A 203 -13.21 11.48 -5.03
CA VAL A 203 -13.70 11.45 -6.41
C VAL A 203 -12.81 12.29 -7.34
N LEU A 204 -12.52 13.53 -6.95
CA LEU A 204 -11.66 14.42 -7.75
C LEU A 204 -10.24 13.85 -7.87
N GLY A 205 -9.69 13.31 -6.79
CA GLY A 205 -8.36 12.71 -6.78
C GLY A 205 -8.25 11.48 -7.67
N LEU A 206 -9.27 10.60 -7.63
CA LEU A 206 -9.35 9.43 -8.50
C LEU A 206 -9.45 9.80 -10.00
N TYR A 207 -10.02 10.97 -10.30
CA TYR A 207 -10.10 11.48 -11.68
C TYR A 207 -8.80 12.18 -12.09
N VAL A 208 -8.28 13.08 -11.26
CA VAL A 208 -7.12 13.94 -11.57
C VAL A 208 -5.81 13.15 -11.61
N GLY A 209 -5.61 12.21 -10.66
CA GLY A 209 -4.36 11.45 -10.56
C GLY A 209 -4.00 10.70 -11.84
N PRO A 210 -4.85 9.84 -12.37
CA PRO A 210 -4.59 9.15 -13.64
C PRO A 210 -4.49 10.10 -14.85
N LYS A 211 -5.30 11.17 -14.88
CA LYS A 211 -5.28 12.16 -15.95
C LYS A 211 -3.94 12.90 -16.05
N LEU A 212 -3.32 13.17 -14.91
CA LEU A 212 -1.97 13.76 -14.82
C LEU A 212 -0.85 12.73 -15.02
N ARG A 213 -1.19 11.47 -15.31
CA ARG A 213 -0.23 10.35 -15.45
C ARG A 213 0.71 10.22 -14.23
N LEU A 214 0.18 10.50 -13.04
CA LEU A 214 0.96 10.32 -11.81
C LEU A 214 1.23 8.84 -11.54
N PRO A 215 2.44 8.48 -11.04
CA PRO A 215 2.70 7.13 -10.59
C PRO A 215 1.70 6.78 -9.47
N ALA A 216 1.12 5.57 -9.50
CA ALA A 216 0.04 5.18 -8.60
C ALA A 216 -1.09 6.24 -8.50
N GLY A 217 -1.56 6.77 -9.64
CA GLY A 217 -2.44 7.95 -9.75
C GLY A 217 -3.68 7.89 -8.86
N HIS A 218 -4.24 6.69 -8.60
CA HIS A 218 -5.39 6.51 -7.73
C HIS A 218 -5.09 6.76 -6.23
N LEU A 219 -3.81 6.71 -5.84
CA LEU A 219 -3.32 7.08 -4.51
C LEU A 219 -2.82 8.52 -4.48
N MET A 220 -1.93 8.87 -5.44
CA MET A 220 -1.26 10.17 -5.48
C MET A 220 -2.21 11.33 -5.78
N GLY A 221 -3.24 11.10 -6.59
CA GLY A 221 -4.23 12.14 -6.89
C GLY A 221 -4.95 12.64 -5.63
N PRO A 222 -5.65 11.76 -4.88
CA PRO A 222 -6.28 12.14 -3.62
C PRO A 222 -5.29 12.69 -2.59
N LEU A 223 -4.08 12.12 -2.49
CA LEU A 223 -3.02 12.57 -1.58
C LEU A 223 -2.65 14.04 -1.85
N LEU A 224 -2.30 14.37 -3.09
CA LEU A 224 -1.87 15.72 -3.45
C LEU A 224 -2.99 16.74 -3.30
N LEU A 225 -4.22 16.41 -3.72
CA LEU A 225 -5.36 17.30 -3.55
C LEU A 225 -5.64 17.57 -2.07
N THR A 226 -5.60 16.52 -1.24
CA THR A 226 -5.81 16.67 0.20
C THR A 226 -4.69 17.48 0.85
N ALA A 227 -3.43 17.24 0.47
CA ALA A 227 -2.31 18.04 0.95
C ALA A 227 -2.47 19.53 0.62
N VAL A 228 -2.86 19.86 -0.62
CA VAL A 228 -3.13 21.25 -1.02
C VAL A 228 -4.25 21.85 -0.18
N VAL A 229 -5.37 21.15 -0.03
CA VAL A 229 -6.51 21.65 0.77
C VAL A 229 -6.11 21.85 2.24
N ASN A 230 -5.34 20.92 2.81
CA ASN A 230 -4.86 21.04 4.18
C ASN A 230 -3.92 22.25 4.37
N LEU A 231 -3.06 22.52 3.40
CA LEU A 231 -2.17 23.68 3.41
C LEU A 231 -2.88 25.03 3.24
N THR A 232 -4.04 25.05 2.57
CA THR A 232 -4.85 26.26 2.43
C THR A 232 -5.63 26.64 3.70
N GLY A 233 -5.65 25.74 4.71
CA GLY A 233 -6.31 26.02 5.99
C GLY A 233 -7.85 25.99 5.94
N ILE A 234 -8.44 25.38 4.90
CA ILE A 234 -9.92 25.26 4.76
C ILE A 234 -10.54 24.46 5.92
N GLY A 235 -9.72 23.78 6.69
CA GLY A 235 -10.07 23.05 7.90
C GLY A 235 -9.40 21.68 7.97
N PRO A 236 -9.26 21.12 9.17
CA PRO A 236 -8.66 19.82 9.32
C PRO A 236 -9.54 18.74 8.67
N ILE A 237 -8.93 17.89 7.87
CA ILE A 237 -9.60 16.76 7.20
C ILE A 237 -9.47 15.55 8.08
N TYR A 238 -10.61 15.04 8.55
CA TYR A 238 -10.67 13.87 9.44
C TYR A 238 -11.23 12.66 8.69
N LEU A 239 -10.49 11.56 8.71
CA LEU A 239 -11.01 10.26 8.28
C LEU A 239 -11.39 9.46 9.52
N PRO A 240 -12.58 8.86 9.55
CA PRO A 240 -12.95 7.91 10.60
C PRO A 240 -12.04 6.67 10.60
N ASP A 241 -11.66 6.19 11.78
CA ASP A 241 -10.77 5.03 11.93
C ASP A 241 -11.27 3.78 11.19
N PHE A 242 -12.60 3.56 11.16
CA PHE A 242 -13.17 2.42 10.45
C PHE A 242 -12.89 2.45 8.94
N MET A 243 -12.79 3.63 8.30
CA MET A 243 -12.44 3.74 6.88
C MET A 243 -11.00 3.30 6.64
N LEU A 244 -10.10 3.60 7.58
CA LEU A 244 -8.71 3.17 7.50
C LEU A 244 -8.61 1.66 7.66
N VAL A 245 -9.30 1.09 8.64
CA VAL A 245 -9.36 -0.35 8.87
C VAL A 245 -9.87 -1.09 7.63
N ILE A 246 -10.98 -0.65 7.06
CA ILE A 246 -11.53 -1.25 5.84
C ILE A 246 -10.54 -1.12 4.67
N SER A 247 -9.87 0.03 4.54
CA SER A 247 -8.88 0.24 3.48
C SER A 247 -7.66 -0.68 3.60
N GLN A 248 -7.33 -1.14 4.80
CA GLN A 248 -6.24 -2.09 5.04
C GLN A 248 -6.65 -3.55 4.77
N ILE A 249 -7.92 -3.87 4.91
CA ILE A 249 -8.47 -5.20 4.63
C ILE A 249 -8.63 -5.44 3.12
N VAL A 250 -8.91 -4.38 2.35
CA VAL A 250 -9.16 -4.41 0.89
C VAL A 250 -7.87 -4.35 0.09
#